data_c6a99c3c5f0e8b176e1ad280586203bf
#
_entry.id   c6a99c3c5f0e8b176e1ad280586203bf
#
_cell.length_a   1.000
_cell.length_b   1.000
_cell.length_c   1.000
_cell.angle_alpha   90.00
_cell.angle_beta   90.00
_cell.angle_gamma   90.00
#
_symmetry.space_group_name_H-M   'P 1'
#
loop_
_entity.id
_entity.type
_entity.pdbx_description
1 polymer ?
#
loop_
_entity_poly.entity_id
_entity_poly.type
_entity_poly.pdbx_seq_one_letter_code
_entity_poly.pdbx_strand_id
1 'polypeptide(L)'
;MKYQRYDLLSALYPFTDLSGAKRRPVVVLTDLEGDNLIACQITTKKHTFTKYLIPLPKSACEGDIRFDSFICTDLIATIHKSLIFKKLGTIQDTQIKHELDMKVSALVAK
;
A
#
# COMPACT_ATOMS: atom_id res chain seq x y z
N MET A 1 7.12 -15.09 8.20
CA MET A 1 7.31 -14.77 6.78
C MET A 1 7.77 -13.33 6.63
N LYS A 2 8.69 -13.07 5.73
CA LYS A 2 9.21 -11.72 5.49
C LYS A 2 8.75 -11.21 4.12
N TYR A 3 8.25 -9.95 4.11
CA TYR A 3 7.83 -9.29 2.88
C TYR A 3 8.84 -8.23 2.47
N GLN A 4 8.87 -7.92 1.18
CA GLN A 4 9.78 -6.92 0.63
C GLN A 4 9.05 -5.59 0.47
N ARG A 5 9.81 -4.49 0.56
CA ARG A 5 9.29 -3.17 0.23
C ARG A 5 8.73 -3.19 -1.19
N TYR A 6 7.61 -2.54 -1.41
CA TYR A 6 6.86 -2.48 -2.67
C TYR A 6 6.06 -3.74 -3.00
N ASP A 7 6.08 -4.77 -2.15
CA ASP A 7 5.16 -5.90 -2.31
C ASP A 7 3.72 -5.43 -2.18
N LEU A 8 2.85 -6.00 -3.01
CA LEU A 8 1.42 -5.74 -3.01
C LEU A 8 0.73 -6.93 -2.35
N LEU A 9 -0.02 -6.65 -1.29
CA LEU A 9 -0.65 -7.68 -0.47
C LEU A 9 -2.14 -7.44 -0.37
N SER A 10 -2.91 -8.53 -0.20
CA SER A 10 -4.31 -8.46 0.21
C SER A 10 -4.38 -8.66 1.72
N ALA A 11 -4.92 -7.68 2.45
CA ALA A 11 -4.92 -7.68 3.90
C ALA A 11 -6.17 -7.01 4.47
N LEU A 12 -6.52 -7.33 5.71
CA LEU A 12 -7.50 -6.55 6.45
C LEU A 12 -6.90 -5.19 6.80
N TYR A 13 -7.61 -4.13 6.44
CA TYR A 13 -7.18 -2.76 6.66
C TYR A 13 -8.24 -2.01 7.47
N PRO A 14 -7.88 -1.37 8.59
CA PRO A 14 -8.85 -0.66 9.43
C PRO A 14 -9.38 0.59 8.74
N PHE A 15 -10.66 0.90 8.97
CA PHE A 15 -11.21 2.19 8.56
C PHE A 15 -10.64 3.28 9.47
N THR A 16 -10.46 4.49 8.91
CA THR A 16 -9.87 5.61 9.65
C THR A 16 -10.74 6.08 10.82
N ASP A 17 -12.04 5.80 10.77
CA ASP A 17 -12.99 6.15 11.84
C ASP A 17 -13.19 5.01 12.84
N LEU A 18 -12.43 3.92 12.72
CA LEU A 18 -12.50 2.74 13.59
C LEU A 18 -13.85 2.01 13.56
N SER A 19 -14.67 2.24 12.52
CA SER A 19 -15.96 1.58 12.39
C SER A 19 -15.84 0.10 12.02
N GLY A 20 -14.63 -0.38 11.72
CA GLY A 20 -14.38 -1.77 11.37
C GLY A 20 -13.12 -1.92 10.54
N ALA A 21 -13.02 -3.06 9.85
CA ALA A 21 -11.93 -3.35 8.94
C ALA A 21 -12.49 -3.99 7.67
N LYS A 22 -11.79 -3.83 6.56
CA LYS A 22 -12.17 -4.41 5.29
C LYS A 22 -10.94 -4.94 4.57
N ARG A 23 -11.12 -6.03 3.81
CA ARG A 23 -10.06 -6.58 2.97
C ARG A 23 -9.70 -5.59 1.87
N ARG A 24 -8.45 -5.17 1.82
CA ARG A 24 -7.95 -4.16 0.88
C ARG A 24 -6.60 -4.57 0.33
N PRO A 25 -6.26 -4.19 -0.91
CA PRO A 25 -4.87 -4.25 -1.35
C PRO A 25 -4.06 -3.17 -0.65
N VAL A 26 -2.83 -3.51 -0.30
CA VAL A 26 -1.89 -2.59 0.35
C VAL A 26 -0.53 -2.76 -0.30
N VAL A 27 0.31 -1.71 -0.22
CA VAL A 27 1.72 -1.79 -0.62
C VAL A 27 2.59 -1.72 0.64
N VAL A 28 3.55 -2.63 0.73
CA VAL A 28 4.47 -2.68 1.86
C VAL A 28 5.46 -1.52 1.79
N LEU A 29 5.53 -0.74 2.86
CA LEU A 29 6.56 0.29 3.04
C LEU A 29 7.78 -0.28 3.72
N THR A 30 7.58 -1.08 4.76
CA THR A 30 8.66 -1.77 5.46
C THR A 30 8.13 -2.95 6.25
N ASP A 31 8.87 -4.05 6.22
CA ASP A 31 8.65 -5.19 7.09
C ASP A 31 9.46 -4.93 8.36
N LEU A 32 8.79 -4.96 9.51
CA LEU A 32 9.44 -4.68 10.80
C LEU A 32 10.18 -5.90 11.37
N GLU A 33 10.28 -6.96 10.56
CA GLU A 33 11.05 -8.20 10.84
C GLU A 33 10.49 -9.06 11.98
N GLY A 34 9.38 -8.64 12.58
CA GLY A 34 8.64 -9.44 13.56
C GLY A 34 7.25 -9.75 13.01
N ASP A 35 6.26 -9.54 13.85
CA ASP A 35 4.87 -9.85 13.52
C ASP A 35 4.16 -8.76 12.72
N ASN A 36 4.77 -7.59 12.57
CA ASN A 36 4.13 -6.42 11.98
C ASN A 36 4.88 -5.91 10.75
N LEU A 37 4.13 -5.24 9.88
CA LEU A 37 4.69 -4.45 8.80
C LEU A 37 3.91 -3.13 8.68
N ILE A 38 4.50 -2.16 7.98
CA ILE A 38 3.86 -0.87 7.70
C ILE A 38 3.53 -0.83 6.23
N ALA A 39 2.29 -0.43 5.91
CA ALA A 39 1.80 -0.41 4.55
C ALA A 39 0.87 0.77 4.28
N CYS A 40 0.74 1.14 3.00
CA CYS A 40 -0.25 2.09 2.52
C CYS A 40 -1.41 1.35 1.87
N GLN A 41 -2.62 1.89 2.00
CA GLN A 41 -3.78 1.36 1.31
C GLN A 41 -3.71 1.68 -0.19
N ILE A 42 -4.24 0.76 -0.98
CA ILE A 42 -4.43 0.92 -2.43
C ILE A 42 -5.94 0.90 -2.70
N THR A 43 -6.40 1.75 -3.62
CA THR A 43 -7.80 1.83 -4.01
C THR A 43 -7.93 1.91 -5.53
N THR A 44 -9.04 1.40 -6.07
CA THR A 44 -9.39 1.60 -7.47
C THR A 44 -10.19 2.89 -7.69
N LYS A 45 -10.62 3.54 -6.62
CA LYS A 45 -11.44 4.75 -6.68
C LYS A 45 -10.58 5.99 -6.49
N LYS A 46 -10.70 6.95 -7.39
CA LYS A 46 -10.03 8.24 -7.25
C LYS A 46 -10.84 9.10 -6.28
N HIS A 47 -10.18 9.59 -5.23
CA HIS A 47 -10.78 10.51 -4.27
C HIS A 47 -10.78 11.93 -4.82
N THR A 48 -11.68 12.76 -4.31
CA THR A 48 -11.76 14.17 -4.68
C THR A 48 -10.46 14.90 -4.37
N PHE A 49 -9.87 14.62 -3.19
CA PHE A 49 -8.59 15.19 -2.78
C PHE A 49 -7.46 14.27 -3.20
N THR A 50 -6.69 14.69 -4.19
CA THR A 50 -5.70 13.83 -4.86
C THR A 50 -4.25 14.10 -4.48
N LYS A 51 -4.00 15.05 -3.58
CA LYS A 51 -2.63 15.43 -3.19
C LYS A 51 -1.76 14.24 -2.77
N TYR A 52 -2.35 13.28 -2.08
CA TYR A 52 -1.63 12.12 -1.54
C TYR A 52 -1.76 10.86 -2.39
N LEU A 53 -2.45 10.93 -3.53
CA LEU A 53 -2.65 9.76 -4.39
C LEU A 53 -1.51 9.65 -5.41
N ILE A 54 -1.06 8.41 -5.63
CA ILE A 54 -0.13 8.09 -6.71
C ILE A 54 -0.83 7.12 -7.65
N PRO A 55 -1.00 7.44 -8.94
CA PRO A 55 -1.52 6.47 -9.90
C PRO A 55 -0.63 5.24 -9.95
N LEU A 56 -1.24 4.06 -9.89
CA LEU A 56 -0.54 2.79 -9.97
C LEU A 56 -1.19 1.96 -11.08
N PRO A 57 -0.78 2.15 -12.34
CA PRO A 57 -1.32 1.33 -13.43
C PRO A 57 -0.84 -0.11 -13.27
N LYS A 58 -1.69 -1.05 -13.68
CA LYS A 58 -1.33 -2.48 -13.58
C LYS A 58 -0.07 -2.83 -14.36
N SER A 59 0.24 -2.07 -15.41
CA SER A 59 1.45 -2.25 -16.22
C SER A 59 2.74 -1.92 -15.45
N ALA A 60 2.64 -1.18 -14.34
CA ALA A 60 3.77 -0.85 -13.48
C ALA A 60 4.07 -1.95 -12.46
N CYS A 61 3.28 -3.01 -12.45
CA CYS A 61 3.35 -4.07 -11.45
C CYS A 61 3.61 -5.42 -12.09
N GLU A 62 4.27 -6.31 -11.33
CA GLU A 62 4.40 -7.72 -11.65
C GLU A 62 3.49 -8.51 -10.71
N GLY A 63 2.81 -9.54 -11.25
CA GLY A 63 1.94 -10.40 -10.46
C GLY A 63 0.49 -10.34 -10.93
N ASP A 64 -0.41 -10.79 -10.06
CA ASP A 64 -1.85 -10.88 -10.34
C ASP A 64 -2.54 -9.56 -10.01
N ILE A 65 -2.22 -8.52 -10.78
CA ILE A 65 -2.81 -7.18 -10.64
C ILE A 65 -3.76 -6.96 -11.81
N ARG A 66 -5.05 -6.89 -11.50
CA ARG A 66 -6.11 -6.91 -12.51
C ARG A 66 -6.62 -5.52 -12.90
N PHE A 67 -6.42 -4.52 -12.05
CA PHE A 67 -6.99 -3.18 -12.24
C PHE A 67 -5.95 -2.11 -12.04
N ASP A 68 -6.08 -1.01 -12.77
CA ASP A 68 -5.36 0.21 -12.47
C ASP A 68 -5.86 0.76 -11.15
N SER A 69 -4.96 1.26 -10.32
CA SER A 69 -5.25 1.63 -8.94
C SER A 69 -4.56 2.94 -8.57
N PHE A 70 -4.74 3.36 -7.32
CA PHE A 70 -4.06 4.51 -6.74
C PHE A 70 -3.49 4.11 -5.38
N ILE A 71 -2.28 4.54 -5.09
CA ILE A 71 -1.69 4.39 -3.76
C ILE A 71 -2.12 5.58 -2.91
N CYS A 72 -2.70 5.30 -1.75
CA CYS A 72 -3.13 6.33 -0.81
C CYS A 72 -2.00 6.57 0.20
N THR A 73 -1.11 7.52 -0.08
CA THR A 73 0.07 7.74 0.77
C THR A 73 -0.26 8.32 2.15
N ASP A 74 -1.46 8.85 2.32
CA ASP A 74 -1.95 9.35 3.62
C ASP A 74 -2.63 8.25 4.47
N LEU A 75 -2.88 7.08 3.91
CA LEU A 75 -3.50 5.96 4.62
C LEU A 75 -2.44 4.91 4.93
N ILE A 76 -1.65 5.19 5.97
CA ILE A 76 -0.55 4.35 6.43
C ILE A 76 -0.99 3.64 7.70
N ALA A 77 -0.75 2.34 7.78
CA ALA A 77 -1.07 1.57 8.98
C ALA A 77 -0.02 0.52 9.26
N THR A 78 0.15 0.21 10.55
CA THR A 78 0.88 -0.97 10.98
C THR A 78 -0.08 -2.14 10.96
N ILE A 79 0.28 -3.20 10.24
CA ILE A 79 -0.57 -4.37 10.02
C ILE A 79 0.13 -5.60 10.61
N HIS A 80 -0.58 -6.35 11.45
CA HIS A 80 -0.10 -7.63 11.94
C HIS A 80 -0.13 -8.63 10.78
N LYS A 81 0.93 -9.42 10.62
CA LYS A 81 1.06 -10.34 9.47
C LYS A 81 -0.05 -11.38 9.42
N SER A 82 -0.68 -11.71 10.55
CA SER A 82 -1.83 -12.61 10.58
C SER A 82 -3.05 -12.08 9.80
N LEU A 83 -3.09 -10.79 9.50
CA LEU A 83 -4.18 -10.15 8.76
C LEU A 83 -3.94 -10.16 7.25
N ILE A 84 -2.82 -10.70 6.79
CA ILE A 84 -2.47 -10.79 5.37
C ILE A 84 -3.03 -12.09 4.80
N PHE A 85 -3.81 -11.98 3.70
CA PHE A 85 -4.40 -13.15 3.04
C PHE A 85 -3.46 -13.74 1.99
N LYS A 86 -2.86 -12.89 1.15
CA LYS A 86 -1.92 -13.35 0.13
C LYS A 86 -1.12 -12.19 -0.47
N LYS A 87 -0.02 -12.53 -1.11
CA LYS A 87 0.75 -11.61 -1.94
C LYS A 87 0.12 -11.55 -3.32
N LEU A 88 -0.13 -10.33 -3.82
CA LEU A 88 -0.71 -10.09 -5.15
C LEU A 88 0.37 -9.88 -6.21
N GLY A 89 1.47 -9.26 -5.84
CA GLY A 89 2.53 -8.93 -6.77
C GLY A 89 3.52 -7.95 -6.15
N THR A 90 4.18 -7.17 -7.01
CA THR A 90 5.13 -6.15 -6.57
C THR A 90 5.17 -5.01 -7.58
N ILE A 91 5.51 -3.80 -7.12
CA ILE A 91 5.70 -2.66 -8.01
C ILE A 91 7.05 -2.80 -8.70
N GLN A 92 7.07 -2.68 -10.04
CA GLN A 92 8.29 -2.75 -10.85
C GLN A 92 8.80 -1.37 -11.29
N ASP A 93 7.90 -0.41 -11.48
CA ASP A 93 8.23 0.91 -12.01
C ASP A 93 9.06 1.72 -11.02
N THR A 94 10.28 2.09 -11.41
CA THR A 94 11.22 2.81 -10.54
C THR A 94 10.77 4.22 -10.21
N GLN A 95 10.07 4.90 -11.11
CA GLN A 95 9.56 6.25 -10.86
C GLN A 95 8.46 6.24 -9.82
N ILE A 96 7.56 5.25 -9.89
CA ILE A 96 6.49 5.11 -8.91
C ILE A 96 7.07 4.77 -7.53
N LYS A 97 8.07 3.88 -7.47
CA LYS A 97 8.79 3.59 -6.23
C LYS A 97 9.38 4.85 -5.62
N HIS A 98 10.06 5.66 -6.44
CA HIS A 98 10.68 6.90 -5.99
C HIS A 98 9.62 7.90 -5.50
N GLU A 99 8.53 8.06 -6.24
CA GLU A 99 7.44 8.97 -5.85
C GLU A 99 6.79 8.54 -4.53
N LEU A 100 6.59 7.25 -4.35
CA LEU A 100 6.05 6.71 -3.09
C LEU A 100 6.97 7.05 -1.92
N ASP A 101 8.27 6.81 -2.07
CA ASP A 101 9.24 7.10 -1.02
C ASP A 101 9.28 8.59 -0.68
N MET A 102 9.25 9.45 -1.70
CA MET A 102 9.29 10.89 -1.52
C MET A 102 8.04 11.42 -0.81
N LYS A 103 6.86 10.96 -1.24
CA LYS A 103 5.59 11.43 -0.65
C LYS A 103 5.44 10.96 0.80
N VAL A 104 5.80 9.72 1.09
CA VAL A 104 5.73 9.20 2.46
C VAL A 104 6.73 9.92 3.36
N SER A 105 7.96 10.12 2.89
CA SER A 105 8.98 10.85 3.65
C SER A 105 8.56 12.28 3.94
N ALA A 106 8.01 12.98 2.95
CA ALA A 106 7.54 14.35 3.12
C ALA A 106 6.39 14.43 4.13
N LEU A 107 5.50 13.43 4.13
CA LEU A 107 4.35 13.41 5.02
C LEU A 107 4.78 13.24 6.49
N VAL A 108 5.72 12.34 6.76
CA VAL A 108 6.16 12.06 8.13
C VAL A 108 7.23 13.02 8.64
N ALA A 109 7.84 13.80 7.76
CA ALA A 109 8.88 14.77 8.11
C ALA A 109 8.35 16.19 8.33
N LYS A 110 7.04 16.38 8.30
CA LYS A 110 6.43 17.69 8.54
C LYS A 110 6.72 18.22 9.94
#